data_f22dbf037e889a66a985668e0d9e35cb
#
_entry.id   f22dbf037e889a66a985668e0d9e35cb
#
_cell.length_a   1.000
_cell.length_b   1.000
_cell.length_c   1.000
_cell.angle_alpha   90.00
_cell.angle_beta   90.00
_cell.angle_gamma   90.00
#
_symmetry.space_group_name_H-M   'P 1'
#
loop_
_entity.id
_entity.type
_entity.pdbx_description
1 polymer ?
#
loop_
_entity_poly.entity_id
_entity_poly.type
_entity_poly.pdbx_seq_one_letter_code
_entity_poly.pdbx_strand_id
1 'polypeptide(L)'
;MQIIAQPPTAPGTQAPPSFAVTASVSLQTRRLRTLKHEDTFAVLNAAGDIAHASEAEGLYHRDTRHLSYFAVGINGTRPLLLSSMVRDDNSALTCEFSNPEIRDETQVQLEQDIIHLSRAEFIWQGVFYQRIAVRNFSNSRKRLKLNFAFAADFVDLFEVRGIHRSARGHFHPPVISSSYVQLAYTGLDNQTRSTQICFDPQPSRIDTNHAEFALDLEERGYSVVHVAVRCNQSGGRRRPSSAFLSGLRASRNALHQAASQAVSIETSNDIYNEAARRAIADLYMLMTHMPEGLVPYA
;
A
#
# COMPACT_ATOMS: atom_id res chain seq x y z
N MET A 1 -22.28 11.88 12.14
CA MET A 1 -22.14 10.64 11.35
C MET A 1 -21.97 11.06 9.91
N GLN A 2 -20.72 11.28 9.46
CA GLN A 2 -20.45 11.64 8.06
C GLN A 2 -20.41 10.34 7.27
N ILE A 3 -21.33 10.18 6.33
CA ILE A 3 -21.31 9.12 5.34
C ILE A 3 -20.13 9.43 4.41
N ILE A 4 -19.03 8.69 4.54
CA ILE A 4 -17.90 8.74 3.61
C ILE A 4 -18.44 8.20 2.29
N ALA A 5 -18.42 9.02 1.23
CA ALA A 5 -18.84 8.62 -0.09
C ALA A 5 -18.02 7.38 -0.53
N GLN A 6 -18.73 6.31 -0.88
CA GLN A 6 -18.08 5.11 -1.39
C GLN A 6 -17.44 5.42 -2.74
N PRO A 7 -16.22 4.89 -3.00
CA PRO A 7 -15.59 5.06 -4.31
C PRO A 7 -16.48 4.45 -5.41
N PRO A 8 -16.44 5.01 -6.63
CA PRO A 8 -17.18 4.45 -7.76
C PRO A 8 -16.67 3.04 -8.05
N THR A 9 -17.53 2.07 -7.83
CA THR A 9 -17.25 0.66 -8.11
C THR A 9 -17.55 0.34 -9.57
N ALA A 10 -16.75 -0.55 -10.15
CA ALA A 10 -17.04 -1.12 -11.47
C ALA A 10 -18.46 -1.76 -11.50
N PRO A 11 -19.19 -1.70 -12.62
CA PRO A 11 -20.47 -2.35 -12.73
C PRO A 11 -20.35 -3.85 -12.39
N GLY A 12 -21.10 -4.30 -11.37
CA GLY A 12 -21.09 -5.70 -10.91
C GLY A 12 -20.07 -6.07 -9.83
N THR A 13 -19.21 -5.14 -9.40
CA THR A 13 -18.29 -5.37 -8.27
C THR A 13 -18.86 -4.73 -7.00
N GLN A 14 -18.99 -5.51 -5.92
CA GLN A 14 -19.36 -4.96 -4.62
C GLN A 14 -18.29 -3.98 -4.15
N ALA A 15 -18.72 -2.88 -3.50
CA ALA A 15 -17.78 -1.98 -2.85
C ALA A 15 -16.86 -2.75 -1.88
N PRO A 16 -15.56 -2.39 -1.78
CA PRO A 16 -14.68 -3.04 -0.82
C PRO A 16 -15.21 -2.82 0.60
N PRO A 17 -15.08 -3.80 1.51
CA PRO A 17 -15.51 -3.66 2.88
C PRO A 17 -14.78 -2.49 3.54
N SER A 18 -15.54 -1.59 4.17
CA SER A 18 -14.98 -0.52 4.99
C SER A 18 -14.72 -1.04 6.40
N PHE A 19 -13.54 -0.77 6.95
CA PHE A 19 -13.23 -1.10 8.34
C PHE A 19 -13.80 -0.05 9.30
N ALA A 20 -14.29 -0.50 10.46
CA ALA A 20 -14.75 0.40 11.51
C ALA A 20 -13.60 1.28 12.02
N VAL A 21 -13.88 2.55 12.28
CA VAL A 21 -12.93 3.52 12.82
C VAL A 21 -13.37 3.88 14.24
N THR A 22 -12.50 3.59 15.20
CA THR A 22 -12.80 3.79 16.64
C THR A 22 -12.37 5.16 17.16
N ALA A 23 -11.52 5.89 16.43
CA ALA A 23 -11.02 7.21 16.84
C ALA A 23 -11.30 8.28 15.78
N SER A 24 -11.53 9.52 16.21
CA SER A 24 -11.61 10.68 15.33
C SER A 24 -10.27 10.88 14.61
N VAL A 25 -10.32 11.02 13.29
CA VAL A 25 -9.15 11.26 12.46
C VAL A 25 -8.57 12.63 12.81
N SER A 26 -7.36 12.66 13.36
CA SER A 26 -6.59 13.88 13.59
C SER A 26 -6.24 14.56 12.27
N LEU A 27 -6.10 15.90 12.26
CA LEU A 27 -5.61 16.67 11.11
C LEU A 27 -4.23 16.20 10.60
N GLN A 28 -3.42 15.56 11.44
CA GLN A 28 -2.14 14.94 11.05
C GLN A 28 -2.30 13.75 10.10
N THR A 29 -3.48 13.10 10.10
CA THR A 29 -3.78 11.95 9.22
C THR A 29 -3.95 12.36 7.75
N ARG A 30 -4.08 13.65 7.45
CA ARG A 30 -4.20 14.19 6.08
C ARG A 30 -2.88 14.36 5.35
N ARG A 31 -1.73 14.16 6.01
CA ARG A 31 -0.44 14.24 5.32
C ARG A 31 -0.22 12.98 4.49
N LEU A 32 -0.32 13.14 3.18
CA LEU A 32 -0.04 12.08 2.23
C LEU A 32 1.44 11.69 2.25
N ARG A 33 1.70 10.44 1.93
CA ARG A 33 3.04 9.85 1.76
C ARG A 33 3.17 9.39 0.32
N THR A 34 4.26 9.74 -0.32
CA THR A 34 4.53 9.30 -1.70
C THR A 34 5.72 8.37 -1.71
N LEU A 35 5.54 7.24 -2.37
CA LEU A 35 6.61 6.33 -2.76
C LEU A 35 6.64 6.28 -4.29
N LYS A 36 7.81 6.30 -4.90
CA LYS A 36 7.94 6.25 -6.36
C LYS A 36 9.16 5.43 -6.76
N HIS A 37 9.03 4.70 -7.84
CA HIS A 37 10.13 4.09 -8.58
C HIS A 37 9.74 4.05 -10.05
N GLU A 38 10.52 4.74 -10.89
CA GLU A 38 10.28 4.88 -12.33
C GLU A 38 8.87 5.44 -12.60
N ASP A 39 8.12 4.82 -13.51
CA ASP A 39 6.76 5.16 -13.91
C ASP A 39 5.67 4.60 -12.96
N THR A 40 6.06 4.18 -11.77
CA THR A 40 5.15 3.64 -10.74
C THR A 40 5.26 4.45 -9.46
N PHE A 41 4.14 4.94 -8.94
CA PHE A 41 4.10 5.64 -7.67
C PHE A 41 2.84 5.32 -6.87
N ALA A 42 2.94 5.44 -5.56
CA ALA A 42 1.82 5.31 -4.63
C ALA A 42 1.66 6.60 -3.84
N VAL A 43 0.43 7.08 -3.76
CA VAL A 43 0.02 8.15 -2.86
C VAL A 43 -0.83 7.52 -1.76
N LEU A 44 -0.29 7.54 -0.55
CA LEU A 44 -0.81 6.85 0.61
C LEU A 44 -1.17 7.85 1.71
N ASN A 45 -2.13 7.51 2.55
CA ASN A 45 -2.36 8.27 3.77
C ASN A 45 -1.26 8.02 4.82
N ALA A 46 -1.35 8.63 5.99
CA ALA A 46 -0.35 8.46 7.04
C ALA A 46 -0.24 7.02 7.56
N ALA A 47 -1.28 6.21 7.42
CA ALA A 47 -1.27 4.80 7.80
C ALA A 47 -0.70 3.86 6.72
N GLY A 48 -0.33 4.38 5.53
CA GLY A 48 0.06 3.58 4.38
C GLY A 48 -1.13 2.97 3.63
N ASP A 49 -2.37 3.37 3.93
CA ASP A 49 -3.56 2.93 3.21
C ASP A 49 -3.84 3.83 2.01
N ILE A 50 -4.54 3.27 1.03
CA ILE A 50 -5.29 3.97 -0.01
C ILE A 50 -6.75 3.88 0.41
N ALA A 51 -7.30 4.94 1.03
CA ALA A 51 -8.62 4.89 1.65
C ALA A 51 -9.62 5.90 1.09
N HIS A 52 -9.17 6.87 0.32
CA HIS A 52 -9.98 7.95 -0.23
C HIS A 52 -9.80 8.05 -1.74
N ALA A 53 -10.48 7.17 -2.48
CA ALA A 53 -10.40 7.11 -3.94
C ALA A 53 -10.90 8.39 -4.66
N SER A 54 -11.65 9.25 -3.97
CA SER A 54 -12.08 10.57 -4.45
C SER A 54 -10.96 11.62 -4.42
N GLU A 55 -9.83 11.32 -3.77
CA GLU A 55 -8.65 12.16 -3.68
C GLU A 55 -7.51 11.56 -4.53
N ALA A 56 -6.33 12.14 -4.41
CA ALA A 56 -5.15 11.69 -5.14
C ALA A 56 -4.58 10.34 -4.64
N GLU A 57 -5.15 9.74 -3.59
CA GLU A 57 -4.68 8.46 -3.07
C GLU A 57 -4.83 7.35 -4.12
N GLY A 58 -3.81 6.52 -4.27
CA GLY A 58 -3.81 5.44 -5.24
C GLY A 58 -2.43 4.83 -5.47
N LEU A 59 -2.41 3.67 -6.10
CA LEU A 59 -1.23 3.10 -6.73
C LEU A 59 -1.33 3.36 -8.24
N TYR A 60 -0.38 4.08 -8.78
CA TYR A 60 -0.34 4.50 -10.17
C TYR A 60 0.79 3.83 -10.92
N HIS A 61 0.54 3.45 -12.15
CA HIS A 61 1.56 2.95 -13.08
C HIS A 61 1.22 3.44 -14.49
N ARG A 62 2.17 4.14 -15.14
CA ARG A 62 1.98 4.74 -16.47
C ARG A 62 0.66 5.52 -16.55
N ASP A 63 0.54 6.51 -15.67
CA ASP A 63 -0.58 7.45 -15.59
C ASP A 63 -1.97 6.82 -15.32
N THR A 64 -2.03 5.52 -15.01
CA THR A 64 -3.27 4.82 -14.67
C THR A 64 -3.27 4.43 -13.19
N ARG A 65 -4.39 4.65 -12.49
CA ARG A 65 -4.58 4.20 -11.10
C ARG A 65 -4.93 2.71 -11.06
N HIS A 66 -3.98 1.90 -10.64
CA HIS A 66 -4.11 0.44 -10.54
C HIS A 66 -4.76 -0.03 -9.23
N LEU A 67 -4.63 0.74 -8.14
CA LEU A 67 -5.41 0.56 -6.92
C LEU A 67 -6.05 1.89 -6.55
N SER A 68 -7.37 1.87 -6.38
CA SER A 68 -8.17 2.99 -5.88
C SER A 68 -8.54 2.83 -4.40
N TYR A 69 -8.38 1.62 -3.87
CA TYR A 69 -8.55 1.30 -2.46
C TYR A 69 -7.61 0.18 -2.04
N PHE A 70 -6.94 0.34 -0.91
CA PHE A 70 -6.13 -0.69 -0.28
C PHE A 70 -5.98 -0.38 1.22
N ALA A 71 -6.62 -1.15 2.06
CA ALA A 71 -6.64 -0.91 3.49
C ALA A 71 -6.47 -2.20 4.30
N VAL A 72 -5.94 -2.06 5.51
CA VAL A 72 -5.70 -3.17 6.43
C VAL A 72 -6.49 -2.98 7.73
N GLY A 73 -7.06 -4.07 8.23
CA GLY A 73 -7.81 -4.09 9.47
C GLY A 73 -7.51 -5.31 10.33
N ILE A 74 -7.84 -5.23 11.61
CA ILE A 74 -7.84 -6.34 12.56
C ILE A 74 -9.26 -6.57 13.03
N ASN A 75 -9.78 -7.79 12.89
CA ASN A 75 -11.16 -8.13 13.25
C ASN A 75 -12.19 -7.14 12.70
N GLY A 76 -11.99 -6.66 11.45
CA GLY A 76 -12.87 -5.67 10.82
C GLY A 76 -12.73 -4.23 11.32
N THR A 77 -11.75 -3.91 12.15
CA THR A 77 -11.50 -2.57 12.70
C THR A 77 -10.14 -2.04 12.25
N ARG A 78 -10.04 -0.74 11.98
CA ARG A 78 -8.75 -0.10 11.67
C ARG A 78 -7.85 -0.07 12.90
N PRO A 79 -6.57 -0.47 12.79
CA PRO A 79 -5.62 -0.33 13.87
C PRO A 79 -5.31 1.15 14.16
N LEU A 80 -4.89 1.46 15.37
CA LEU A 80 -4.49 2.79 15.82
C LEU A 80 -3.06 3.07 15.36
N LEU A 81 -2.87 4.12 14.58
CA LEU A 81 -1.54 4.53 14.12
C LEU A 81 -0.73 5.13 15.27
N LEU A 82 0.43 4.57 15.56
CA LEU A 82 1.38 5.07 16.56
C LEU A 82 2.45 5.94 15.92
N SER A 83 3.03 5.49 14.82
CA SER A 83 4.03 6.26 14.07
C SER A 83 3.99 5.96 12.58
N SER A 84 4.43 6.92 11.78
CA SER A 84 4.51 6.82 10.31
C SER A 84 5.70 7.61 9.81
N MET A 85 6.63 6.95 9.16
CA MET A 85 7.87 7.56 8.69
C MET A 85 8.24 7.04 7.30
N VAL A 86 8.42 7.96 6.37
CA VAL A 86 9.15 7.68 5.13
C VAL A 86 10.64 7.81 5.45
N ARG A 87 11.43 6.82 5.06
CA ARG A 87 12.89 6.85 5.27
C ARG A 87 13.50 8.05 4.54
N ASP A 88 14.62 8.54 5.06
CA ASP A 88 15.29 9.73 4.51
C ASP A 88 15.76 9.54 3.06
N ASP A 89 16.01 8.29 2.67
CA ASP A 89 16.35 7.91 1.30
C ASP A 89 15.13 7.63 0.40
N ASN A 90 13.91 7.93 0.85
CA ASN A 90 12.65 7.62 0.18
C ASN A 90 12.46 6.13 -0.20
N SER A 91 13.29 5.23 0.32
CA SER A 91 13.26 3.81 -0.08
C SER A 91 12.04 3.06 0.43
N ALA A 92 11.46 3.48 1.56
CA ALA A 92 10.34 2.78 2.17
C ALA A 92 9.54 3.69 3.13
N LEU A 93 8.25 3.40 3.25
CA LEU A 93 7.38 3.87 4.31
C LEU A 93 7.30 2.79 5.39
N THR A 94 7.43 3.18 6.65
CA THR A 94 7.21 2.32 7.81
C THR A 94 6.13 2.92 8.70
N CYS A 95 5.21 2.08 9.16
CA CYS A 95 4.13 2.46 10.07
C CYS A 95 4.04 1.46 11.22
N GLU A 96 3.83 1.96 12.41
CA GLU A 96 3.63 1.15 13.61
C GLU A 96 2.23 1.40 14.16
N PHE A 97 1.57 0.33 14.59
CA PHE A 97 0.19 0.39 15.04
C PHE A 97 -0.03 -0.44 16.30
N SER A 98 -1.06 -0.05 17.03
CA SER A 98 -1.66 -0.86 18.09
C SER A 98 -3.11 -1.20 17.73
N ASN A 99 -3.67 -2.23 18.34
CA ASN A 99 -5.09 -2.50 18.21
C ASN A 99 -5.91 -1.61 19.15
N PRO A 100 -7.07 -1.10 18.71
CA PRO A 100 -8.07 -0.57 19.63
C PRO A 100 -8.71 -1.71 20.43
N GLU A 101 -9.44 -1.37 21.48
CA GLU A 101 -10.34 -2.33 22.11
C GLU A 101 -11.43 -2.74 21.10
N ILE A 102 -11.58 -4.04 20.88
CA ILE A 102 -12.60 -4.60 19.99
C ILE A 102 -13.62 -5.35 20.84
N ARG A 103 -14.87 -4.93 20.74
CA ARG A 103 -16.00 -5.50 21.46
C ARG A 103 -16.97 -6.17 20.48
N ASP A 104 -17.55 -7.26 20.90
CA ASP A 104 -18.81 -7.75 20.41
C ASP A 104 -19.92 -7.20 21.32
N GLU A 105 -21.20 -7.39 21.00
CA GLU A 105 -22.34 -6.75 21.66
C GLU A 105 -22.27 -6.71 23.21
N THR A 106 -21.61 -7.68 23.84
CA THR A 106 -21.55 -7.81 25.31
C THR A 106 -20.15 -8.07 25.89
N GLN A 107 -19.16 -8.43 25.08
CA GLN A 107 -17.85 -8.89 25.58
C GLN A 107 -16.69 -8.23 24.84
N VAL A 108 -15.60 -7.99 25.57
CA VAL A 108 -14.31 -7.59 24.98
C VAL A 108 -13.71 -8.81 24.28
N GLN A 109 -13.62 -8.76 22.95
CA GLN A 109 -12.97 -9.80 22.15
C GLN A 109 -11.47 -9.61 22.08
N LEU A 110 -11.02 -8.36 22.05
CA LEU A 110 -9.62 -8.00 22.03
C LEU A 110 -9.39 -6.76 22.87
N GLU A 111 -8.61 -6.87 23.90
CA GLU A 111 -8.20 -5.77 24.77
C GLU A 111 -7.33 -4.78 23.98
N GLN A 112 -7.38 -3.51 24.33
CA GLN A 112 -6.58 -2.47 23.70
C GLN A 112 -5.07 -2.72 23.95
N ASP A 113 -4.24 -2.33 22.99
CA ASP A 113 -2.77 -2.27 23.07
C ASP A 113 -2.04 -3.60 23.36
N ILE A 114 -2.69 -4.74 23.08
CA ILE A 114 -2.05 -6.06 23.23
C ILE A 114 -1.53 -6.64 21.91
N ILE A 115 -1.97 -6.11 20.77
CA ILE A 115 -1.49 -6.52 19.44
C ILE A 115 -0.79 -5.33 18.79
N HIS A 116 0.44 -5.53 18.41
CA HIS A 116 1.24 -4.57 17.67
C HIS A 116 1.39 -5.00 16.21
N LEU A 117 1.22 -4.06 15.28
CA LEU A 117 1.50 -4.26 13.86
C LEU A 117 2.65 -3.35 13.43
N SER A 118 3.60 -3.95 12.73
CA SER A 118 4.64 -3.23 12.00
C SER A 118 4.43 -3.44 10.51
N ARG A 119 4.31 -2.34 9.77
CA ARG A 119 4.07 -2.32 8.32
C ARG A 119 5.24 -1.66 7.62
N ALA A 120 5.77 -2.28 6.58
CA ALA A 120 6.80 -1.72 5.72
C ALA A 120 6.37 -1.82 4.27
N GLU A 121 6.53 -0.73 3.51
CA GLU A 121 6.08 -0.59 2.13
C GLU A 121 7.15 0.06 1.27
N PHE A 122 7.30 -0.40 0.05
CA PHE A 122 8.16 0.21 -0.96
C PHE A 122 7.72 -0.17 -2.37
N ILE A 123 8.23 0.56 -3.38
CA ILE A 123 8.02 0.26 -4.79
C ILE A 123 9.35 -0.12 -5.42
N TRP A 124 9.32 -1.15 -6.26
CA TRP A 124 10.46 -1.55 -7.06
C TRP A 124 10.01 -2.24 -8.35
N GLN A 125 10.49 -1.73 -9.50
CA GLN A 125 10.23 -2.29 -10.84
C GLN A 125 8.75 -2.59 -11.13
N GLY A 126 7.88 -1.61 -10.92
CA GLY A 126 6.44 -1.72 -11.18
C GLY A 126 5.66 -2.59 -10.19
N VAL A 127 6.28 -2.94 -9.06
CA VAL A 127 5.63 -3.72 -8.00
C VAL A 127 5.63 -2.94 -6.70
N PHE A 128 4.45 -2.79 -6.10
CA PHE A 128 4.30 -2.29 -4.75
C PHE A 128 4.36 -3.46 -3.78
N TYR A 129 5.31 -3.42 -2.87
CA TYR A 129 5.55 -4.44 -1.86
C TYR A 129 5.12 -3.96 -0.49
N GLN A 130 4.48 -4.86 0.25
CA GLN A 130 4.10 -4.63 1.63
C GLN A 130 4.46 -5.84 2.49
N ARG A 131 4.96 -5.57 3.69
CA ARG A 131 5.17 -6.56 4.76
C ARG A 131 4.44 -6.09 6.01
N ILE A 132 3.60 -6.94 6.57
CA ILE A 132 2.93 -6.71 7.85
C ILE A 132 3.36 -7.79 8.82
N ALA A 133 3.96 -7.38 9.93
CA ALA A 133 4.22 -8.24 11.07
C ALA A 133 3.21 -7.93 12.18
N VAL A 134 2.54 -8.95 12.67
CA VAL A 134 1.56 -8.87 13.75
C VAL A 134 2.14 -9.60 14.96
N ARG A 135 2.27 -8.91 16.08
CA ARG A 135 2.86 -9.45 17.32
C ARG A 135 1.89 -9.37 18.48
N ASN A 136 1.78 -10.47 19.19
CA ASN A 136 1.03 -10.55 20.44
C ASN A 136 1.94 -10.17 21.62
N PHE A 137 1.58 -9.14 22.38
CA PHE A 137 2.29 -8.69 23.58
C PHE A 137 1.63 -9.18 24.88
N SER A 138 0.49 -9.86 24.78
CA SER A 138 -0.18 -10.43 25.95
C SER A 138 0.49 -11.73 26.41
N ASN A 139 0.16 -12.15 27.64
CA ASN A 139 0.61 -13.40 28.25
C ASN A 139 -0.36 -14.56 27.96
N SER A 140 -1.14 -14.48 26.88
CA SER A 140 -2.07 -15.52 26.47
C SER A 140 -2.14 -15.62 24.96
N ARG A 141 -2.46 -16.82 24.47
CA ARG A 141 -2.73 -17.06 23.05
C ARG A 141 -3.88 -16.20 22.57
N LYS A 142 -3.73 -15.56 21.41
CA LYS A 142 -4.77 -14.72 20.79
C LYS A 142 -5.07 -15.20 19.37
N ARG A 143 -6.36 -15.29 19.07
CA ARG A 143 -6.84 -15.55 17.72
C ARG A 143 -7.45 -14.28 17.17
N LEU A 144 -7.03 -13.87 15.98
CA LEU A 144 -7.51 -12.66 15.33
C LEU A 144 -7.54 -12.84 13.81
N LYS A 145 -8.25 -11.96 13.15
CA LYS A 145 -8.34 -11.88 11.70
C LYS A 145 -7.61 -10.65 11.20
N LEU A 146 -6.58 -10.84 10.38
CA LEU A 146 -5.99 -9.76 9.62
C LEU A 146 -6.72 -9.68 8.28
N ASN A 147 -7.26 -8.50 7.97
CA ASN A 147 -8.13 -8.26 6.83
C ASN A 147 -7.47 -7.29 5.87
N PHE A 148 -7.54 -7.59 4.57
CA PHE A 148 -7.19 -6.69 3.48
C PHE A 148 -8.43 -6.40 2.66
N ALA A 149 -8.70 -5.13 2.39
CA ALA A 149 -9.74 -4.71 1.47
C ALA A 149 -9.12 -3.91 0.33
N PHE A 150 -9.51 -4.18 -0.92
CA PHE A 150 -8.89 -3.58 -2.09
C PHE A 150 -9.86 -3.38 -3.24
N ALA A 151 -9.58 -2.38 -4.08
CA ALA A 151 -10.30 -2.12 -5.32
C ALA A 151 -9.39 -1.48 -6.36
N ALA A 152 -9.75 -1.62 -7.64
CA ALA A 152 -9.12 -0.97 -8.79
C ALA A 152 -10.19 -0.31 -9.65
N ASP A 153 -9.94 0.89 -10.13
CA ASP A 153 -10.86 1.63 -11.00
C ASP A 153 -10.26 1.95 -12.38
N PHE A 154 -8.96 1.80 -12.52
CA PHE A 154 -8.20 2.04 -13.76
C PHE A 154 -8.49 3.41 -14.40
N VAL A 155 -8.74 4.43 -13.57
CA VAL A 155 -8.88 5.81 -14.04
C VAL A 155 -7.50 6.39 -14.37
N ASP A 156 -7.45 7.31 -15.34
CA ASP A 156 -6.24 8.04 -15.65
C ASP A 156 -6.02 9.23 -14.69
N LEU A 157 -4.81 9.81 -14.68
CA LEU A 157 -4.47 10.94 -13.82
C LEU A 157 -5.35 12.18 -14.07
N PHE A 158 -5.85 12.37 -15.29
CA PHE A 158 -6.72 13.49 -15.62
C PHE A 158 -8.11 13.29 -15.02
N GLU A 159 -8.63 12.05 -15.05
CA GLU A 159 -9.89 11.70 -14.36
C GLU A 159 -9.76 11.92 -12.85
N VAL A 160 -8.64 11.52 -12.24
CA VAL A 160 -8.36 11.77 -10.80
C VAL A 160 -8.35 13.27 -10.50
N ARG A 161 -7.86 14.10 -11.43
CA ARG A 161 -7.84 15.57 -11.32
C ARG A 161 -9.18 16.23 -11.68
N GLY A 162 -10.26 15.45 -11.90
CA GLY A 162 -11.62 15.94 -12.09
C GLY A 162 -12.08 16.05 -13.55
N ILE A 163 -11.33 15.56 -14.53
CA ILE A 163 -11.81 15.48 -15.91
C ILE A 163 -12.78 14.31 -16.01
N HIS A 164 -14.01 14.58 -16.44
CA HIS A 164 -15.01 13.55 -16.69
C HIS A 164 -14.90 13.01 -18.11
N ARG A 165 -14.80 11.69 -18.25
CA ARG A 165 -14.83 10.99 -19.52
C ARG A 165 -16.28 10.61 -19.86
N SER A 166 -16.72 10.89 -21.08
CA SER A 166 -18.07 10.52 -21.56
C SER A 166 -18.24 9.02 -21.81
N ALA A 167 -17.14 8.30 -22.02
CA ALA A 167 -17.12 6.87 -22.23
C ALA A 167 -15.92 6.23 -21.52
N ARG A 168 -16.07 4.99 -21.12
CA ARG A 168 -15.03 4.17 -20.53
C ARG A 168 -14.94 2.82 -21.24
N GLY A 169 -13.83 2.12 -21.09
CA GLY A 169 -13.66 0.75 -21.54
C GLY A 169 -14.48 -0.25 -20.69
N HIS A 170 -14.07 -1.48 -20.65
CA HIS A 170 -14.78 -2.52 -19.91
C HIS A 170 -13.88 -3.24 -18.91
N PHE A 171 -14.46 -3.60 -17.76
CA PHE A 171 -13.83 -4.43 -16.76
C PHE A 171 -13.98 -5.91 -17.11
N HIS A 172 -12.93 -6.67 -16.87
CA HIS A 172 -12.99 -8.12 -16.97
C HIS A 172 -13.42 -8.74 -15.64
N PRO A 173 -14.03 -9.93 -15.65
CA PRO A 173 -14.28 -10.67 -14.42
C PRO A 173 -12.97 -10.89 -13.66
N PRO A 174 -12.95 -10.67 -12.33
CA PRO A 174 -11.77 -10.93 -11.51
C PRO A 174 -11.34 -12.40 -11.59
N VAL A 175 -10.04 -12.64 -11.68
CA VAL A 175 -9.46 -13.98 -11.57
C VAL A 175 -8.99 -14.19 -10.14
N ILE A 176 -9.55 -15.18 -9.46
CA ILE A 176 -9.23 -15.50 -8.07
C ILE A 176 -8.50 -16.83 -8.02
N SER A 177 -7.36 -16.83 -7.32
CA SER A 177 -6.62 -18.03 -6.96
C SER A 177 -6.49 -18.09 -5.44
N SER A 178 -6.00 -19.18 -4.91
CA SER A 178 -5.80 -19.36 -3.47
C SER A 178 -4.83 -18.36 -2.83
N SER A 179 -3.95 -17.70 -3.62
CA SER A 179 -2.91 -16.78 -3.13
C SER A 179 -2.87 -15.44 -3.85
N TYR A 180 -3.75 -15.20 -4.82
CA TYR A 180 -3.81 -13.91 -5.52
C TYR A 180 -5.19 -13.61 -6.08
N VAL A 181 -5.44 -12.32 -6.29
CA VAL A 181 -6.54 -11.80 -7.10
C VAL A 181 -5.96 -10.97 -8.23
N GLN A 182 -6.50 -11.12 -9.44
CA GLN A 182 -6.18 -10.28 -10.58
C GLN A 182 -7.44 -9.54 -11.04
N LEU A 183 -7.34 -8.22 -11.05
CA LEU A 183 -8.33 -7.30 -11.60
C LEU A 183 -7.83 -6.81 -12.96
N ALA A 184 -8.71 -6.69 -13.96
CA ALA A 184 -8.31 -6.26 -15.29
C ALA A 184 -9.37 -5.37 -15.95
N TYR A 185 -8.90 -4.48 -16.81
CA TYR A 185 -9.69 -3.50 -17.53
C TYR A 185 -9.11 -3.26 -18.92
N THR A 186 -9.95 -3.26 -19.96
CA THR A 186 -9.52 -2.83 -21.30
C THR A 186 -10.07 -1.44 -21.55
N GLY A 187 -9.17 -0.49 -21.79
CA GLY A 187 -9.50 0.90 -22.09
C GLY A 187 -10.05 1.10 -23.50
N LEU A 188 -10.49 2.33 -23.81
CA LEU A 188 -10.92 2.73 -25.16
C LEU A 188 -9.78 2.71 -26.18
N ASP A 189 -8.54 2.71 -25.71
CA ASP A 189 -7.31 2.54 -26.48
C ASP A 189 -7.01 1.06 -26.83
N ASN A 190 -7.92 0.15 -26.51
CA ASN A 190 -7.76 -1.30 -26.65
C ASN A 190 -6.57 -1.89 -25.85
N GLN A 191 -6.00 -1.14 -24.89
CA GLN A 191 -4.95 -1.63 -24.03
C GLN A 191 -5.56 -2.28 -22.78
N THR A 192 -5.15 -3.48 -22.48
CA THR A 192 -5.57 -4.17 -21.25
C THR A 192 -4.59 -3.84 -20.13
N ARG A 193 -5.14 -3.28 -19.06
CA ARG A 193 -4.43 -2.98 -17.81
C ARG A 193 -4.83 -4.01 -16.76
N SER A 194 -3.88 -4.46 -15.96
CA SER A 194 -4.16 -5.44 -14.92
C SER A 194 -3.45 -5.13 -13.62
N THR A 195 -4.10 -5.46 -12.52
CA THR A 195 -3.56 -5.37 -11.16
C THR A 195 -3.63 -6.75 -10.53
N GLN A 196 -2.49 -7.34 -10.22
CA GLN A 196 -2.41 -8.62 -9.53
C GLN A 196 -1.96 -8.41 -8.09
N ILE A 197 -2.80 -8.78 -7.12
CA ILE A 197 -2.54 -8.68 -5.69
C ILE A 197 -2.22 -10.08 -5.18
N CYS A 198 -0.96 -10.31 -4.81
CA CYS A 198 -0.46 -11.60 -4.38
C CYS A 198 -0.16 -11.59 -2.88
N PHE A 199 -0.47 -12.67 -2.20
CA PHE A 199 -0.31 -12.84 -0.76
C PHE A 199 0.61 -14.01 -0.41
N ASP A 200 1.39 -13.88 0.66
CA ASP A 200 2.23 -14.91 1.23
C ASP A 200 2.35 -14.71 2.76
N PRO A 201 1.90 -15.65 3.59
CA PRO A 201 1.28 -16.93 3.24
C PRO A 201 -0.07 -16.78 2.53
N GLN A 202 -0.63 -17.92 2.14
CA GLN A 202 -1.95 -17.99 1.54
C GLN A 202 -3.02 -17.50 2.54
N PRO A 203 -3.96 -16.63 2.14
CA PRO A 203 -5.06 -16.21 3.01
C PRO A 203 -6.00 -17.37 3.34
N SER A 204 -6.66 -17.30 4.50
CA SER A 204 -7.69 -18.26 4.91
C SER A 204 -8.95 -18.13 4.06
N ARG A 205 -9.23 -16.92 3.58
CA ARG A 205 -10.31 -16.59 2.64
C ARG A 205 -9.85 -15.48 1.69
N ILE A 206 -10.22 -15.60 0.42
CA ILE A 206 -9.94 -14.59 -0.60
C ILE A 206 -11.16 -14.42 -1.50
N ASP A 207 -11.50 -13.18 -1.78
CA ASP A 207 -12.62 -12.74 -2.61
C ASP A 207 -12.17 -11.71 -3.64
N THR A 208 -13.08 -11.20 -4.45
CA THR A 208 -12.80 -10.19 -5.50
C THR A 208 -12.23 -8.88 -4.99
N ASN A 209 -12.51 -8.52 -3.73
CA ASN A 209 -12.15 -7.24 -3.12
C ASN A 209 -11.66 -7.37 -1.67
N HIS A 210 -11.47 -8.60 -1.19
CA HIS A 210 -11.11 -8.86 0.20
C HIS A 210 -10.24 -10.11 0.35
N ALA A 211 -9.28 -10.07 1.29
CA ALA A 211 -8.53 -11.24 1.74
C ALA A 211 -8.46 -11.25 3.27
N GLU A 212 -8.64 -12.43 3.88
CA GLU A 212 -8.65 -12.64 5.32
C GLU A 212 -7.60 -13.68 5.72
N PHE A 213 -6.86 -13.41 6.78
CA PHE A 213 -5.91 -14.31 7.41
C PHE A 213 -6.38 -14.58 8.84
N ALA A 214 -6.72 -15.81 9.14
CA ALA A 214 -6.94 -16.28 10.51
C ALA A 214 -5.58 -16.49 11.17
N LEU A 215 -5.19 -15.58 12.05
CA LEU A 215 -3.94 -15.65 12.78
C LEU A 215 -4.16 -16.26 14.17
N ASP A 216 -3.33 -17.23 14.50
CA ASP A 216 -3.30 -17.86 15.81
C ASP A 216 -1.92 -17.57 16.43
N LEU A 217 -1.88 -16.59 17.32
CA LEU A 217 -0.64 -16.07 17.91
C LEU A 217 -0.47 -16.61 19.31
N GLU A 218 0.55 -17.43 19.52
CA GLU A 218 0.96 -17.86 20.85
C GLU A 218 1.29 -16.66 21.75
N GLU A 219 1.45 -16.89 23.03
CA GLU A 219 1.95 -15.90 23.97
C GLU A 219 3.25 -15.30 23.42
N ARG A 220 3.31 -13.96 23.32
CA ARG A 220 4.42 -13.21 22.73
C ARG A 220 4.83 -13.62 21.31
N GLY A 221 4.00 -14.43 20.66
CA GLY A 221 4.19 -14.91 19.31
C GLY A 221 3.98 -13.82 18.24
N TYR A 222 4.41 -14.11 17.04
CA TYR A 222 4.22 -13.20 15.89
C TYR A 222 3.90 -13.97 14.62
N SER A 223 3.28 -13.28 13.68
CA SER A 223 3.03 -13.74 12.32
C SER A 223 3.39 -12.64 11.32
N VAL A 224 3.75 -13.03 10.10
CA VAL A 224 4.13 -12.09 9.04
C VAL A 224 3.37 -12.42 7.77
N VAL A 225 2.77 -11.39 7.18
CA VAL A 225 2.12 -11.46 5.86
C VAL A 225 2.86 -10.53 4.90
N HIS A 226 3.18 -11.03 3.71
CA HIS A 226 3.75 -10.25 2.63
C HIS A 226 2.73 -10.11 1.51
N VAL A 227 2.65 -8.91 0.95
CA VAL A 227 1.81 -8.61 -0.20
C VAL A 227 2.68 -8.03 -1.32
N ALA A 228 2.40 -8.43 -2.55
CA ALA A 228 2.99 -7.84 -3.74
C ALA A 228 1.87 -7.47 -4.72
N VAL A 229 1.76 -6.19 -5.04
CA VAL A 229 0.82 -5.68 -6.05
C VAL A 229 1.59 -5.38 -7.33
N ARG A 230 1.26 -6.08 -8.40
CA ARG A 230 1.90 -5.98 -9.70
C ARG A 230 0.99 -5.25 -10.68
N CYS A 231 1.53 -4.20 -11.30
CA CYS A 231 0.83 -3.43 -12.32
C CYS A 231 1.25 -3.91 -13.71
N ASN A 232 0.30 -4.30 -14.56
CA ASN A 232 0.51 -4.78 -15.95
C ASN A 232 1.52 -5.95 -16.08
N GLN A 233 1.79 -6.67 -15.01
CA GLN A 233 2.69 -7.81 -15.01
C GLN A 233 1.92 -9.09 -14.72
N SER A 234 2.02 -10.08 -15.60
CA SER A 234 1.43 -11.40 -15.41
C SER A 234 2.52 -12.38 -14.98
N GLY A 235 2.26 -13.20 -13.95
CA GLY A 235 3.01 -14.43 -13.75
C GLY A 235 4.34 -14.35 -13.03
N GLY A 236 4.53 -13.45 -12.07
CA GLY A 236 5.69 -13.50 -11.17
C GLY A 236 5.72 -14.80 -10.35
N ARG A 237 6.61 -15.74 -10.68
CA ARG A 237 6.77 -17.04 -9.99
C ARG A 237 7.32 -16.92 -8.55
N ARG A 238 7.89 -15.77 -8.19
CA ARG A 238 8.49 -15.60 -6.85
C ARG A 238 7.41 -15.30 -5.81
N ARG A 239 7.51 -15.98 -4.67
CA ARG A 239 6.65 -15.70 -3.52
C ARG A 239 6.86 -14.27 -3.03
N PRO A 240 5.80 -13.55 -2.61
CA PRO A 240 5.92 -12.19 -2.09
C PRO A 240 6.98 -12.02 -1.00
N SER A 241 7.15 -12.98 -0.08
CA SER A 241 8.14 -12.95 0.99
C SER A 241 9.59 -12.92 0.46
N SER A 242 9.93 -13.78 -0.49
CA SER A 242 11.27 -13.81 -1.10
C SER A 242 11.52 -12.61 -2.02
N ALA A 243 10.48 -12.15 -2.73
CA ALA A 243 10.55 -10.98 -3.59
C ALA A 243 10.72 -9.69 -2.77
N PHE A 244 10.08 -9.56 -1.60
CA PHE A 244 10.20 -8.42 -0.72
C PHE A 244 11.66 -8.16 -0.31
N LEU A 245 12.35 -9.16 0.22
CA LEU A 245 13.73 -9.00 0.67
C LEU A 245 14.70 -8.67 -0.47
N SER A 246 14.55 -9.36 -1.62
CA SER A 246 15.39 -9.11 -2.78
C SER A 246 15.12 -7.74 -3.40
N GLY A 247 13.85 -7.34 -3.51
CA GLY A 247 13.43 -6.03 -4.02
C GLY A 247 13.90 -4.88 -3.14
N LEU A 248 13.75 -5.01 -1.81
CA LEU A 248 14.21 -3.99 -0.87
C LEU A 248 15.74 -3.79 -0.92
N ARG A 249 16.51 -4.87 -1.05
CA ARG A 249 17.97 -4.79 -1.23
C ARG A 249 18.32 -4.12 -2.56
N ALA A 250 17.67 -4.52 -3.64
CA ALA A 250 17.91 -3.95 -4.96
C ALA A 250 17.57 -2.45 -5.00
N SER A 251 16.42 -2.06 -4.44
CA SER A 251 16.01 -0.66 -4.32
C SER A 251 17.03 0.18 -3.56
N ARG A 252 17.48 -0.30 -2.39
CA ARG A 252 18.51 0.40 -1.60
C ARG A 252 19.85 0.52 -2.34
N ASN A 253 20.28 -0.56 -2.99
CA ASN A 253 21.53 -0.53 -3.75
C ASN A 253 21.46 0.47 -4.92
N ALA A 254 20.33 0.53 -5.64
CA ALA A 254 20.13 1.50 -6.72
C ALA A 254 20.17 2.94 -6.19
N LEU A 255 19.52 3.22 -5.07
CA LEU A 255 19.55 4.55 -4.42
C LEU A 255 20.96 4.92 -3.94
N HIS A 256 21.70 3.97 -3.35
CA HIS A 256 23.09 4.20 -2.97
C HIS A 256 24.00 4.48 -4.18
N GLN A 257 23.84 3.74 -5.27
CA GLN A 257 24.58 3.99 -6.50
C GLN A 257 24.24 5.36 -7.09
N ALA A 258 22.97 5.72 -7.14
CA ALA A 258 22.52 7.01 -7.60
C ALA A 258 23.09 8.14 -6.74
N ALA A 259 23.00 8.03 -5.40
CA ALA A 259 23.54 9.01 -4.47
C ALA A 259 25.06 9.16 -4.59
N SER A 260 25.79 8.08 -4.92
CA SER A 260 27.26 8.13 -5.11
C SER A 260 27.68 8.88 -6.37
N GLN A 261 26.79 9.11 -7.32
CA GLN A 261 27.02 9.90 -8.53
C GLN A 261 26.68 11.40 -8.33
N ALA A 262 26.02 11.74 -7.22
CA ALA A 262 25.70 13.12 -6.89
C ALA A 262 26.89 13.82 -6.22
N VAL A 263 26.91 15.14 -6.34
CA VAL A 263 27.84 15.97 -5.58
C VAL A 263 27.50 15.85 -4.08
N SER A 264 28.47 15.46 -3.25
CA SER A 264 28.29 15.50 -1.81
C SER A 264 28.52 16.93 -1.30
N ILE A 265 27.54 17.44 -0.56
CA ILE A 265 27.64 18.72 0.13
C ILE A 265 27.78 18.41 1.62
N GLU A 266 28.89 18.84 2.22
CA GLU A 266 29.12 18.69 3.64
C GLU A 266 29.49 20.03 4.25
N THR A 267 28.80 20.43 5.30
CA THR A 267 28.97 21.68 6.01
C THR A 267 29.10 21.40 7.51
N SER A 268 29.46 22.41 8.30
CA SER A 268 29.48 22.33 9.76
C SER A 268 28.07 22.30 10.40
N ASN A 269 27.01 22.38 9.61
CA ASN A 269 25.63 22.35 10.10
C ASN A 269 24.95 21.01 9.72
N ASP A 270 24.76 20.14 10.71
CA ASP A 270 24.18 18.81 10.52
C ASP A 270 22.73 18.84 9.99
N ILE A 271 21.94 19.85 10.42
CA ILE A 271 20.55 20.02 9.95
C ILE A 271 20.54 20.35 8.45
N TYR A 272 21.46 21.22 8.01
CA TYR A 272 21.59 21.54 6.58
C TYR A 272 22.05 20.32 5.78
N ASN A 273 23.02 19.56 6.30
CA ASN A 273 23.51 18.33 5.65
C ASN A 273 22.40 17.29 5.49
N GLU A 274 21.54 17.14 6.51
CA GLU A 274 20.37 16.25 6.46
C GLU A 274 19.34 16.72 5.41
N ALA A 275 19.02 18.03 5.42
CA ALA A 275 18.10 18.62 4.43
C ALA A 275 18.63 18.47 3.00
N ALA A 276 19.93 18.67 2.77
CA ALA A 276 20.57 18.50 1.47
C ALA A 276 20.52 17.03 0.99
N ARG A 277 20.82 16.07 1.87
CA ARG A 277 20.71 14.64 1.56
C ARG A 277 19.27 14.27 1.20
N ARG A 278 18.28 14.79 1.95
CA ARG A 278 16.87 14.57 1.68
C ARG A 278 16.46 15.15 0.32
N ALA A 279 16.87 16.38 0.02
CA ALA A 279 16.57 17.01 -1.27
C ALA A 279 17.15 16.22 -2.46
N ILE A 280 18.36 15.69 -2.33
CA ILE A 280 18.96 14.81 -3.33
C ILE A 280 18.14 13.53 -3.49
N ALA A 281 17.73 12.89 -2.39
CA ALA A 281 16.89 11.68 -2.44
C ALA A 281 15.53 11.96 -3.11
N ASP A 282 14.91 13.12 -2.83
CA ASP A 282 13.66 13.54 -3.46
C ASP A 282 13.84 13.74 -4.97
N LEU A 283 14.94 14.36 -5.42
CA LEU A 283 15.25 14.49 -6.84
C LEU A 283 15.43 13.14 -7.53
N TYR A 284 16.14 12.21 -6.91
CA TYR A 284 16.29 10.86 -7.45
C TYR A 284 14.98 10.09 -7.53
N MET A 285 14.11 10.26 -6.56
CA MET A 285 12.78 9.65 -6.59
C MET A 285 11.97 10.12 -7.82
N LEU A 286 12.15 11.36 -8.28
CA LEU A 286 11.47 11.89 -9.46
C LEU A 286 12.04 11.37 -10.78
N MET A 287 13.29 10.85 -10.80
CA MET A 287 13.91 10.40 -12.04
C MET A 287 13.22 9.15 -12.59
N THR A 288 13.03 9.12 -13.91
CA THR A 288 12.41 8.02 -14.66
C THR A 288 13.22 7.76 -15.93
N HIS A 289 13.47 6.49 -16.24
CA HIS A 289 14.13 6.09 -17.47
C HIS A 289 13.15 6.17 -18.65
N MET A 290 13.45 7.08 -19.57
CA MET A 290 12.75 7.27 -20.83
C MET A 290 13.65 6.85 -22.00
N PRO A 291 13.11 6.61 -23.20
CA PRO A 291 13.95 6.31 -24.38
C PRO A 291 15.04 7.32 -24.65
N GLU A 292 14.80 8.60 -24.31
CA GLU A 292 15.70 9.72 -24.49
C GLU A 292 16.76 9.84 -23.37
N GLY A 293 16.63 9.04 -22.30
CA GLY A 293 17.53 9.06 -21.15
C GLY A 293 16.79 9.19 -19.82
N LEU A 294 17.54 9.48 -18.75
CA LEU A 294 17.03 9.69 -17.42
C LEU A 294 16.51 11.12 -17.26
N VAL A 295 15.20 11.28 -17.06
CA VAL A 295 14.53 12.57 -16.94
C VAL A 295 13.73 12.67 -15.65
N PRO A 296 13.60 13.88 -15.03
CA PRO A 296 12.68 14.06 -13.92
C PRO A 296 11.24 14.02 -14.44
N TYR A 297 10.46 13.12 -13.90
CA TYR A 297 9.03 12.97 -14.21
C TYR A 297 8.24 13.00 -12.89
N ALA A 298 7.37 14.02 -12.76
CA ALA A 298 6.59 14.28 -11.55
C ALA A 298 5.10 14.01 -11.75
#